data_ac1c2df0efb5d36049e3a6455d9771c0
#
_entry.id   ac1c2df0efb5d36049e3a6455d9771c0
#
_cell.length_a   1.000
_cell.length_b   1.000
_cell.length_c   1.000
_cell.angle_alpha   90.00
_cell.angle_beta   90.00
_cell.angle_gamma   90.00
#
_symmetry.space_group_name_H-M   'P 1'
#
loop_
_entity.id
_entity.type
_entity.pdbx_description
1 polymer ?
#
loop_
_entity_poly.entity_id
_entity_poly.type
_entity_poly.pdbx_seq_one_letter_code
_entity_poly.pdbx_strand_id
1 'polypeptide(L)'
;SVPLLSQPLSHLVPIQSRRLLSLFSLPIVSDVARGFSIFNWDTLVGNCLAMTATGNFAGKNVPTMRRVTDPRGSLMLKSDAVWIVLRGNELADGKAKVDQCELLKCGRFFPSDNDDPVLLSTNTRQFNKQEKSINILANSQCVINPLNELLDKCHNMLESAAYLHQYLKAGVDADWINEDRLFLEQVLHEYQQM
;
A
#
# COMPACT_ATOMS: atom_id res chain seq x y z
N SER A 1 -24.76 10.18 4.31
CA SER A 1 -24.11 9.49 5.42
C SER A 1 -22.67 9.24 5.04
N VAL A 2 -21.73 9.77 5.81
CA VAL A 2 -20.32 9.41 5.68
C VAL A 2 -20.24 7.92 6.02
N PRO A 3 -19.74 7.03 5.14
CA PRO A 3 -19.57 5.63 5.51
C PRO A 3 -18.67 5.58 6.73
N LEU A 4 -19.10 4.89 7.77
CA LEU A 4 -18.26 4.63 8.92
C LEU A 4 -16.97 3.96 8.42
N LEU A 5 -15.81 4.47 8.82
CA LEU A 5 -14.49 3.93 8.43
C LEU A 5 -14.35 2.43 8.75
N SER A 6 -15.18 1.89 9.63
CA SER A 6 -15.22 0.47 9.95
C SER A 6 -15.53 -0.44 8.74
N GLN A 7 -16.41 -0.03 7.83
CA GLN A 7 -16.75 -0.84 6.65
C GLN A 7 -15.57 -1.00 5.67
N PRO A 8 -14.90 0.10 5.22
CA PRO A 8 -13.72 -0.04 4.38
C PRO A 8 -12.57 -0.79 5.05
N LEU A 9 -12.37 -0.61 6.36
CA LEU A 9 -11.30 -1.29 7.07
C LEU A 9 -11.55 -2.79 7.20
N SER A 10 -12.79 -3.22 7.48
CA SER A 10 -13.14 -4.65 7.52
C SER A 10 -12.99 -5.30 6.15
N HIS A 11 -13.27 -4.57 5.07
CA HIS A 11 -13.04 -5.04 3.71
C HIS A 11 -11.54 -5.21 3.40
N LEU A 12 -10.69 -4.25 3.83
CA LEU A 12 -9.25 -4.29 3.59
C LEU A 12 -8.52 -5.36 4.41
N VAL A 13 -9.09 -5.80 5.53
CA VAL A 13 -8.48 -6.78 6.43
C VAL A 13 -9.40 -8.00 6.55
N PRO A 14 -9.53 -8.79 5.47
CA PRO A 14 -10.34 -10.01 5.50
C PRO A 14 -9.73 -11.08 6.43
N ILE A 15 -8.42 -11.05 6.61
CA ILE A 15 -7.65 -11.98 7.42
C ILE A 15 -6.96 -11.21 8.55
N GLN A 16 -7.30 -11.54 9.81
CA GLN A 16 -6.81 -10.79 10.98
C GLN A 16 -5.30 -10.86 11.21
N SER A 17 -4.63 -11.92 10.74
CA SER A 17 -3.16 -12.04 10.83
C SER A 17 -2.44 -11.10 9.86
N ARG A 18 -3.10 -10.67 8.78
CA ARG A 18 -2.58 -9.73 7.77
C ARG A 18 -3.33 -8.41 7.82
N ARG A 19 -2.95 -7.53 8.75
CA ARG A 19 -3.65 -6.27 9.06
C ARG A 19 -2.84 -5.00 8.79
N LEU A 20 -1.70 -5.11 8.11
CA LEU A 20 -0.89 -3.96 7.78
C LEU A 20 -1.33 -3.37 6.43
N LEU A 21 -1.55 -2.07 6.43
CA LEU A 21 -2.04 -1.35 5.26
C LEU A 21 -0.97 -0.39 4.74
N SER A 22 -0.80 -0.37 3.43
CA SER A 22 0.10 0.56 2.74
C SER A 22 -0.69 1.58 1.94
N LEU A 23 -0.30 2.84 2.03
CA LEU A 23 -0.93 3.95 1.33
C LEU A 23 -0.06 4.40 0.15
N PHE A 24 -0.64 4.38 -1.03
CA PHE A 24 -0.08 4.97 -2.26
C PHE A 24 -0.93 6.16 -2.66
N SER A 25 -0.29 7.28 -2.96
CA SER A 25 -0.98 8.54 -3.28
C SER A 25 -0.31 9.23 -4.48
N LEU A 26 -1.09 9.64 -5.46
CA LEU A 26 -0.65 10.43 -6.61
C LEU A 26 -1.64 11.57 -6.90
N PRO A 27 -1.17 12.70 -7.44
CA PRO A 27 0.21 13.02 -7.80
C PRO A 27 1.06 13.47 -6.60
N ILE A 28 2.35 13.20 -6.66
CA ILE A 28 3.35 13.73 -5.72
C ILE A 28 4.09 14.85 -6.43
N VAL A 29 3.70 16.08 -6.21
CA VAL A 29 4.29 17.26 -6.84
C VAL A 29 4.56 18.35 -5.83
N SER A 30 5.65 19.09 -6.03
CA SER A 30 5.93 20.30 -5.25
C SER A 30 4.94 21.43 -5.60
N ASP A 31 4.78 22.40 -4.72
CA ASP A 31 3.88 23.53 -4.94
C ASP A 31 4.25 24.30 -6.21
N VAL A 32 5.54 24.41 -6.53
CA VAL A 32 6.03 25.09 -7.74
C VAL A 32 5.68 24.30 -9.01
N ALA A 33 5.85 22.98 -8.99
CA ALA A 33 5.57 22.13 -10.15
C ALA A 33 4.08 21.94 -10.41
N ARG A 34 3.23 22.19 -9.42
CA ARG A 34 1.78 22.00 -9.50
C ARG A 34 1.13 22.81 -10.61
N GLY A 35 1.55 24.08 -10.79
CA GLY A 35 0.99 24.96 -11.80
C GLY A 35 1.32 24.59 -13.25
N PHE A 36 2.29 23.70 -13.45
CA PHE A 36 2.77 23.27 -14.77
C PHE A 36 2.45 21.80 -15.08
N SER A 37 1.87 21.07 -14.13
CA SER A 37 1.62 19.63 -14.24
C SER A 37 0.16 19.37 -14.60
N ILE A 38 -0.06 18.74 -15.76
CA ILE A 38 -1.37 18.26 -16.18
C ILE A 38 -1.39 16.74 -15.95
N PHE A 39 -2.36 16.28 -15.16
CA PHE A 39 -2.53 14.87 -14.89
C PHE A 39 -3.79 14.34 -15.57
N ASN A 40 -3.66 13.24 -16.28
CA ASN A 40 -4.80 12.49 -16.79
C ASN A 40 -5.05 11.24 -15.93
N TRP A 41 -6.28 10.73 -15.95
CA TRP A 41 -6.67 9.56 -15.16
C TRP A 41 -5.92 8.29 -15.58
N ASP A 42 -5.63 8.13 -16.86
CA ASP A 42 -4.89 6.97 -17.37
C ASP A 42 -3.51 6.83 -16.72
N THR A 43 -2.75 7.92 -16.71
CA THR A 43 -1.43 7.96 -16.08
C THR A 43 -1.51 7.82 -14.56
N LEU A 44 -2.46 8.50 -13.90
CA LEU A 44 -2.61 8.42 -12.45
C LEU A 44 -2.98 7.01 -11.99
N VAL A 45 -3.98 6.41 -12.61
CA VAL A 45 -4.46 5.05 -12.28
C VAL A 45 -3.37 4.04 -12.58
N GLY A 46 -2.79 4.08 -13.79
CA GLY A 46 -1.74 3.15 -14.19
C GLY A 46 -0.51 3.20 -13.28
N ASN A 47 -0.01 4.40 -12.99
CA ASN A 47 1.17 4.54 -12.13
C ASN A 47 0.88 4.15 -10.67
N CYS A 48 -0.26 4.55 -10.12
CA CYS A 48 -0.59 4.23 -8.73
C CYS A 48 -0.76 2.72 -8.53
N LEU A 49 -1.42 2.03 -9.46
CA LEU A 49 -1.56 0.57 -9.43
C LEU A 49 -0.22 -0.14 -9.66
N ALA A 50 0.64 0.38 -10.56
CA ALA A 50 1.98 -0.16 -10.73
C ALA A 50 2.85 -0.01 -9.46
N MET A 51 2.73 1.13 -8.74
CA MET A 51 3.38 1.32 -7.45
C MET A 51 2.87 0.30 -6.42
N THR A 52 1.57 0.08 -6.35
CA THR A 52 0.95 -0.89 -5.44
C THR A 52 1.44 -2.31 -5.73
N ALA A 53 1.49 -2.70 -7.00
CA ALA A 53 1.91 -4.04 -7.41
C ALA A 53 3.42 -4.30 -7.27
N THR A 54 4.24 -3.26 -7.18
CA THR A 54 5.71 -3.39 -7.06
C THR A 54 6.27 -2.98 -5.69
N GLY A 55 5.44 -2.39 -4.83
CA GLY A 55 5.88 -1.85 -3.55
C GLY A 55 6.76 -0.59 -3.67
N ASN A 56 6.79 0.06 -4.83
CA ASN A 56 7.63 1.24 -5.05
C ASN A 56 6.93 2.52 -4.59
N PHE A 57 7.17 2.92 -3.35
CA PHE A 57 6.58 4.13 -2.75
C PHE A 57 7.14 5.45 -3.28
N ALA A 58 8.35 5.43 -3.81
CA ALA A 58 9.06 6.68 -4.17
C ALA A 58 8.67 7.23 -5.54
N GLY A 59 7.90 6.52 -6.33
CA GLY A 59 7.53 6.92 -7.69
C GLY A 59 8.71 7.03 -8.66
N LYS A 60 9.93 6.69 -8.23
CA LYS A 60 11.12 6.65 -9.06
C LYS A 60 11.19 5.29 -9.76
N ASN A 61 11.35 5.31 -11.10
CA ASN A 61 11.45 4.09 -11.90
C ASN A 61 10.25 3.14 -11.75
N VAL A 62 9.04 3.69 -11.63
CA VAL A 62 7.82 2.87 -11.61
C VAL A 62 7.77 2.10 -12.94
N PRO A 63 7.75 0.76 -12.92
CA PRO A 63 7.63 -0.03 -14.13
C PRO A 63 6.30 0.29 -14.83
N THR A 64 6.29 0.26 -16.15
CA THR A 64 5.03 0.38 -16.89
C THR A 64 4.10 -0.79 -16.54
N MET A 65 2.80 -0.57 -16.54
CA MET A 65 1.80 -1.62 -16.28
C MET A 65 2.04 -2.88 -17.10
N ARG A 66 2.46 -2.74 -18.37
CA ARG A 66 2.82 -3.86 -19.23
C ARG A 66 3.93 -4.77 -18.66
N ARG A 67 4.91 -4.20 -17.94
CA ARG A 67 5.96 -5.00 -17.27
C ARG A 67 5.45 -5.64 -15.99
N VAL A 68 4.54 -4.99 -15.29
CA VAL A 68 3.95 -5.52 -14.06
C VAL A 68 3.05 -6.70 -14.35
N THR A 69 2.27 -6.64 -15.43
CA THR A 69 1.35 -7.70 -15.85
C THR A 69 1.98 -8.79 -16.69
N ASP A 70 3.28 -8.67 -17.09
CA ASP A 70 3.97 -9.70 -17.85
C ASP A 70 4.02 -11.02 -17.06
N PRO A 71 3.46 -12.12 -17.58
CA PRO A 71 3.47 -13.43 -16.92
C PRO A 71 4.86 -13.97 -16.58
N ARG A 72 5.89 -13.49 -17.28
CA ARG A 72 7.29 -13.85 -17.07
C ARG A 72 8.01 -12.94 -16.07
N GLY A 73 7.36 -11.84 -15.67
CA GLY A 73 7.89 -10.88 -14.70
C GLY A 73 7.66 -11.32 -13.25
N SER A 74 8.74 -11.49 -12.52
CA SER A 74 8.76 -11.86 -11.09
C SER A 74 8.46 -10.69 -10.14
N LEU A 75 7.95 -9.56 -10.63
CA LEU A 75 7.89 -8.31 -9.86
C LEU A 75 6.55 -8.03 -9.19
N MET A 76 5.52 -8.82 -9.46
CA MET A 76 4.18 -8.53 -8.96
C MET A 76 3.99 -9.06 -7.54
N LEU A 77 3.84 -8.15 -6.60
CA LEU A 77 3.44 -8.43 -5.22
C LEU A 77 1.94 -8.74 -5.16
N LYS A 78 1.56 -9.61 -4.25
CA LYS A 78 0.18 -10.01 -4.05
C LYS A 78 -0.52 -9.08 -3.05
N SER A 79 -1.85 -8.96 -3.17
CA SER A 79 -2.70 -8.17 -2.28
C SER A 79 -3.94 -8.96 -1.87
N ASP A 80 -4.37 -8.86 -0.61
CA ASP A 80 -5.64 -9.43 -0.16
C ASP A 80 -6.82 -8.55 -0.58
N ALA A 81 -6.66 -7.23 -0.46
CA ALA A 81 -7.66 -6.24 -0.87
C ALA A 81 -7.05 -4.86 -1.10
N VAL A 82 -7.73 -4.05 -1.89
CA VAL A 82 -7.38 -2.65 -2.15
C VAL A 82 -8.60 -1.75 -2.07
N TRP A 83 -8.42 -0.56 -1.50
CA TRP A 83 -9.40 0.51 -1.54
C TRP A 83 -8.85 1.67 -2.37
N ILE A 84 -9.50 1.93 -3.51
CA ILE A 84 -9.15 2.98 -4.45
C ILE A 84 -10.06 4.18 -4.21
N VAL A 85 -9.48 5.34 -3.97
CA VAL A 85 -10.20 6.60 -3.77
C VAL A 85 -9.80 7.58 -4.86
N LEU A 86 -10.73 7.90 -5.76
CA LEU A 86 -10.57 8.92 -6.81
C LEU A 86 -11.17 10.24 -6.33
N ARG A 87 -10.44 11.33 -6.49
CA ARG A 87 -10.91 12.67 -6.11
C ARG A 87 -10.62 13.69 -7.18
N GLY A 88 -11.60 14.60 -7.39
CA GLY A 88 -11.47 15.74 -8.29
C GLY A 88 -12.43 15.71 -9.47
N ASN A 89 -11.94 16.16 -10.64
CA ASN A 89 -12.76 16.33 -11.85
C ASN A 89 -12.77 15.05 -12.72
N GLU A 90 -13.74 14.96 -13.64
CA GLU A 90 -13.85 13.86 -14.61
C GLU A 90 -13.80 12.45 -14.00
N LEU A 91 -14.48 12.25 -12.88
CA LEU A 91 -14.47 10.99 -12.14
C LEU A 91 -15.03 9.80 -12.93
N ALA A 92 -15.90 10.04 -13.92
CA ALA A 92 -16.42 8.99 -14.79
C ALA A 92 -15.30 8.36 -15.63
N ASP A 93 -14.39 9.18 -16.17
CA ASP A 93 -13.20 8.71 -16.88
C ASP A 93 -12.28 7.93 -15.93
N GLY A 94 -12.01 8.48 -14.74
CA GLY A 94 -11.22 7.78 -13.71
C GLY A 94 -11.76 6.41 -13.35
N LYS A 95 -13.08 6.28 -13.16
CA LYS A 95 -13.74 4.98 -12.93
C LYS A 95 -13.54 4.02 -14.10
N ALA A 96 -13.79 4.49 -15.33
CA ALA A 96 -13.63 3.68 -16.53
C ALA A 96 -12.19 3.13 -16.66
N LYS A 97 -11.17 3.93 -16.28
CA LYS A 97 -9.77 3.49 -16.27
C LYS A 97 -9.48 2.43 -15.20
N VAL A 98 -10.08 2.55 -14.02
CA VAL A 98 -9.99 1.51 -12.98
C VAL A 98 -10.64 0.21 -13.45
N ASP A 99 -11.86 0.28 -14.01
CA ASP A 99 -12.61 -0.89 -14.49
C ASP A 99 -11.92 -1.60 -15.67
N GLN A 100 -11.18 -0.86 -16.49
CA GLN A 100 -10.41 -1.39 -17.62
C GLN A 100 -9.06 -1.99 -17.20
N CYS A 101 -8.61 -1.77 -15.97
CA CYS A 101 -7.30 -2.21 -15.54
C CYS A 101 -7.23 -3.74 -15.38
N GLU A 102 -6.42 -4.37 -16.21
CA GLU A 102 -6.22 -5.83 -16.21
C GLU A 102 -5.59 -6.35 -14.90
N LEU A 103 -4.78 -5.53 -14.22
CA LEU A 103 -4.15 -5.90 -12.96
C LEU A 103 -5.20 -6.24 -11.90
N LEU A 104 -6.27 -5.44 -11.81
CA LEU A 104 -7.34 -5.63 -10.82
C LEU A 104 -8.21 -6.86 -11.08
N LYS A 105 -8.11 -7.45 -12.29
CA LYS A 105 -8.77 -8.70 -12.69
C LYS A 105 -7.84 -9.91 -12.63
N CYS A 106 -6.58 -9.68 -12.26
CA CYS A 106 -5.55 -10.72 -12.28
C CYS A 106 -5.55 -11.52 -10.98
N GLY A 107 -5.89 -12.82 -11.03
CA GLY A 107 -5.84 -13.72 -9.88
C GLY A 107 -4.45 -13.93 -9.28
N ARG A 108 -3.37 -13.52 -9.97
CA ARG A 108 -2.03 -13.48 -9.39
C ARG A 108 -1.83 -12.29 -8.46
N PHE A 109 -2.56 -11.19 -8.70
CA PHE A 109 -2.52 -10.01 -7.84
C PHE A 109 -3.40 -10.21 -6.61
N PHE A 110 -4.55 -10.87 -6.77
CA PHE A 110 -5.46 -11.23 -5.67
C PHE A 110 -5.56 -12.75 -5.56
N PRO A 111 -4.66 -13.39 -4.81
CA PRO A 111 -4.64 -14.85 -4.68
C PRO A 111 -5.63 -15.39 -3.65
N SER A 112 -6.19 -14.52 -2.81
CA SER A 112 -7.16 -14.91 -1.78
C SER A 112 -8.53 -15.21 -2.38
N ASP A 113 -9.33 -16.05 -1.71
CA ASP A 113 -10.71 -16.38 -2.07
C ASP A 113 -11.69 -15.21 -1.79
N ASN A 114 -11.19 -13.97 -1.78
CA ASN A 114 -12.02 -12.78 -1.62
C ASN A 114 -12.71 -12.47 -2.96
N ASP A 115 -14.03 -12.65 -3.00
CA ASP A 115 -14.85 -12.45 -4.21
C ASP A 115 -14.86 -10.99 -4.69
N ASP A 116 -14.63 -10.03 -3.79
CA ASP A 116 -14.64 -8.59 -4.11
C ASP A 116 -13.43 -7.87 -3.47
N PRO A 117 -12.20 -8.07 -3.99
CA PRO A 117 -10.99 -7.51 -3.40
C PRO A 117 -10.81 -6.00 -3.62
N VAL A 118 -11.65 -5.36 -4.46
CA VAL A 118 -11.49 -3.97 -4.88
C VAL A 118 -12.64 -3.11 -4.42
N LEU A 119 -12.39 -2.22 -3.47
CA LEU A 119 -13.34 -1.18 -3.08
C LEU A 119 -13.02 0.12 -3.84
N LEU A 120 -13.98 0.67 -4.58
CA LEU A 120 -13.83 1.94 -5.29
C LEU A 120 -14.72 3.02 -4.68
N SER A 121 -14.10 4.13 -4.30
CA SER A 121 -14.79 5.32 -3.80
C SER A 121 -14.43 6.55 -4.63
N THR A 122 -15.38 7.45 -4.82
CA THR A 122 -15.17 8.69 -5.57
C THR A 122 -15.67 9.90 -4.81
N ASN A 123 -14.98 11.04 -4.96
CA ASN A 123 -15.38 12.30 -4.35
C ASN A 123 -15.01 13.46 -5.27
N THR A 124 -15.96 14.34 -5.58
CA THR A 124 -15.73 15.54 -6.41
C THR A 124 -14.87 16.59 -5.73
N ARG A 125 -14.77 16.54 -4.40
CA ARG A 125 -13.94 17.48 -3.64
C ARG A 125 -12.47 17.20 -3.90
N GLN A 126 -11.76 18.21 -4.40
CA GLN A 126 -10.32 18.16 -4.61
C GLN A 126 -9.55 17.90 -3.31
N PHE A 127 -8.43 17.21 -3.42
CA PHE A 127 -7.52 16.95 -2.30
C PHE A 127 -6.19 17.67 -2.55
N ASN A 128 -5.68 18.36 -1.54
CA ASN A 128 -4.40 19.07 -1.59
C ASN A 128 -4.25 19.99 -2.81
N LYS A 129 -5.32 20.70 -3.19
CA LYS A 129 -5.39 21.59 -4.37
C LYS A 129 -5.05 20.90 -5.69
N GLN A 130 -5.10 19.57 -5.76
CA GLN A 130 -4.91 18.82 -7.00
C GLN A 130 -6.25 18.70 -7.73
N GLU A 131 -6.23 18.98 -9.05
CA GLU A 131 -7.42 18.85 -9.89
C GLU A 131 -7.93 17.40 -9.94
N LYS A 132 -7.01 16.45 -9.99
CA LYS A 132 -7.25 15.00 -9.98
C LYS A 132 -6.27 14.33 -9.03
N SER A 133 -6.74 13.41 -8.21
CA SER A 133 -5.87 12.62 -7.33
C SER A 133 -6.43 11.22 -7.11
N ILE A 134 -5.52 10.27 -6.98
CA ILE A 134 -5.81 8.89 -6.65
C ILE A 134 -5.06 8.51 -5.37
N ASN A 135 -5.76 7.83 -4.48
CA ASN A 135 -5.17 7.21 -3.30
C ASN A 135 -5.55 5.74 -3.29
N ILE A 136 -4.61 4.87 -3.06
CA ILE A 136 -4.83 3.43 -2.93
C ILE A 136 -4.35 3.00 -1.56
N LEU A 137 -5.25 2.47 -0.76
CA LEU A 137 -4.93 1.79 0.49
C LEU A 137 -4.96 0.29 0.20
N ALA A 138 -3.84 -0.38 0.39
CA ALA A 138 -3.67 -1.78 0.02
C ALA A 138 -3.19 -2.62 1.21
N ASN A 139 -3.80 -3.78 1.36
CA ASN A 139 -3.28 -4.86 2.19
C ASN A 139 -2.49 -5.80 1.28
N SER A 140 -1.17 -5.70 1.29
CA SER A 140 -0.33 -6.37 0.30
C SER A 140 1.06 -6.72 0.82
N GLN A 141 1.75 -7.58 0.09
CA GLN A 141 3.13 -8.00 0.35
C GLN A 141 4.16 -6.86 0.32
N CYS A 142 3.79 -5.64 -0.06
CA CYS A 142 4.71 -4.50 -0.08
C CYS A 142 5.25 -4.13 1.31
N VAL A 143 4.63 -4.61 2.39
CA VAL A 143 5.08 -4.44 3.77
C VAL A 143 6.28 -5.33 4.14
N ILE A 144 6.56 -6.38 3.36
CA ILE A 144 7.60 -7.38 3.67
C ILE A 144 8.99 -6.72 3.77
N ASN A 145 9.40 -5.95 2.78
CA ASN A 145 10.73 -5.34 2.77
C ASN A 145 10.91 -4.33 3.92
N PRO A 146 10.00 -3.37 4.16
CA PRO A 146 10.10 -2.46 5.30
C PRO A 146 10.12 -3.19 6.65
N LEU A 147 9.36 -4.28 6.80
CA LEU A 147 9.35 -5.08 8.03
C LEU A 147 10.68 -5.82 8.23
N ASN A 148 11.23 -6.43 7.19
CA ASN A 148 12.55 -7.08 7.26
C ASN A 148 13.63 -6.06 7.70
N GLU A 149 13.67 -4.89 7.07
CA GLU A 149 14.61 -3.85 7.45
C GLU A 149 14.45 -3.38 8.90
N LEU A 150 13.22 -3.32 9.40
CA LEU A 150 12.92 -2.98 10.79
C LEU A 150 13.40 -4.08 11.73
N LEU A 151 13.10 -5.34 11.43
CA LEU A 151 13.50 -6.51 12.22
C LEU A 151 15.01 -6.66 12.28
N ASP A 152 15.71 -6.48 11.16
CA ASP A 152 17.19 -6.51 11.11
C ASP A 152 17.80 -5.42 12.00
N LYS A 153 17.26 -4.20 11.96
CA LYS A 153 17.70 -3.11 12.83
C LYS A 153 17.46 -3.41 14.31
N CYS A 154 16.28 -3.95 14.62
CA CYS A 154 15.93 -4.33 15.99
C CYS A 154 16.86 -5.43 16.50
N HIS A 155 17.12 -6.46 15.70
CA HIS A 155 18.03 -7.55 16.02
C HIS A 155 19.44 -7.04 16.33
N ASN A 156 20.02 -6.23 15.43
CA ASN A 156 21.35 -5.64 15.61
C ASN A 156 21.43 -4.75 16.85
N MET A 157 20.36 -4.02 17.18
CA MET A 157 20.29 -3.18 18.37
C MET A 157 20.26 -4.02 19.66
N LEU A 158 19.52 -5.12 19.67
CA LEU A 158 19.45 -6.03 20.82
C LEU A 158 20.77 -6.79 21.02
N GLU A 159 21.38 -7.32 19.96
CA GLU A 159 22.67 -8.01 20.04
C GLU A 159 23.80 -7.11 20.55
N SER A 160 23.83 -5.87 20.09
CA SER A 160 24.84 -4.90 20.52
C SER A 160 24.54 -4.25 21.88
N ALA A 161 23.37 -4.54 22.47
CA ALA A 161 22.82 -3.83 23.63
C ALA A 161 22.80 -2.30 23.47
N ALA A 162 22.78 -1.81 22.21
CA ALA A 162 22.84 -0.40 21.88
C ALA A 162 21.58 0.32 22.40
N TYR A 163 21.81 1.38 23.17
CA TYR A 163 20.74 2.19 23.77
C TYR A 163 19.76 1.46 24.70
N LEU A 164 19.94 0.17 24.96
CA LEU A 164 19.04 -0.64 25.81
C LEU A 164 18.86 -0.01 27.21
N HIS A 165 19.92 0.56 27.78
CA HIS A 165 19.88 1.25 29.06
C HIS A 165 18.93 2.48 29.05
N GLN A 166 18.69 3.10 27.91
CA GLN A 166 17.74 4.23 27.79
C GLN A 166 16.30 3.73 27.81
N TYR A 167 16.02 2.61 27.12
CA TYR A 167 14.72 1.96 27.13
C TYR A 167 14.39 1.44 28.53
N LEU A 168 15.32 0.79 29.20
CA LEU A 168 15.17 0.33 30.60
C LEU A 168 14.86 1.49 31.55
N LYS A 169 15.55 2.64 31.42
CA LYS A 169 15.23 3.83 32.19
C LYS A 169 13.83 4.40 31.91
N ALA A 170 13.32 4.21 30.71
CA ALA A 170 11.98 4.61 30.33
C ALA A 170 10.90 3.57 30.74
N GLY A 171 11.29 2.47 31.39
CA GLY A 171 10.39 1.43 31.87
C GLY A 171 10.05 0.38 30.80
N VAL A 172 10.78 0.34 29.68
CA VAL A 172 10.63 -0.68 28.63
C VAL A 172 11.64 -1.78 28.85
N ASP A 173 11.16 -3.00 29.10
CA ASP A 173 12.01 -4.17 29.31
C ASP A 173 12.51 -4.75 27.97
N ALA A 174 13.69 -5.38 28.02
CA ALA A 174 14.24 -6.09 26.88
C ALA A 174 13.36 -7.28 26.43
N ASP A 175 12.70 -7.93 27.38
CA ASP A 175 11.79 -9.03 27.09
C ASP A 175 10.57 -8.56 26.30
N TRP A 176 10.01 -7.38 26.59
CA TRP A 176 8.94 -6.79 25.80
C TRP A 176 9.37 -6.52 24.35
N ILE A 177 10.58 -5.97 24.16
CA ILE A 177 11.11 -5.72 22.83
C ILE A 177 11.24 -7.04 22.04
N ASN A 178 11.69 -8.11 22.72
CA ASN A 178 11.78 -9.43 22.10
C ASN A 178 10.42 -10.04 21.76
N GLU A 179 9.43 -9.91 22.64
CA GLU A 179 8.07 -10.38 22.38
C GLU A 179 7.45 -9.65 21.17
N ASP A 180 7.58 -8.32 21.10
CA ASP A 180 7.10 -7.53 19.98
C ASP A 180 7.82 -7.89 18.67
N ARG A 181 9.14 -8.17 18.73
CA ARG A 181 9.92 -8.64 17.60
C ARG A 181 9.38 -9.98 17.08
N LEU A 182 9.19 -10.95 17.96
CA LEU A 182 8.63 -12.26 17.60
C LEU A 182 7.23 -12.14 17.00
N PHE A 183 6.39 -11.25 17.54
CA PHE A 183 5.08 -10.96 16.98
C PHE A 183 5.18 -10.39 15.56
N LEU A 184 6.08 -9.44 15.30
CA LEU A 184 6.30 -8.90 13.96
C LEU A 184 6.84 -9.95 12.99
N GLU A 185 7.71 -10.87 13.43
CA GLU A 185 8.18 -12.01 12.62
C GLU A 185 7.02 -12.93 12.21
N GLN A 186 6.08 -13.19 13.12
CA GLN A 186 4.87 -13.95 12.79
C GLN A 186 4.01 -13.24 11.73
N VAL A 187 3.78 -11.92 11.90
CA VAL A 187 3.06 -11.13 10.91
C VAL A 187 3.77 -11.16 9.55
N LEU A 188 5.09 -11.01 9.53
CA LEU A 188 5.90 -11.09 8.32
C LEU A 188 5.75 -12.44 7.62
N HIS A 189 5.79 -13.54 8.39
CA HIS A 189 5.62 -14.89 7.86
C HIS A 189 4.25 -15.04 7.18
N GLU A 190 3.16 -14.52 7.78
CA GLU A 190 1.82 -14.54 7.18
C GLU A 190 1.75 -13.83 5.82
N TYR A 191 2.48 -12.71 5.66
CA TYR A 191 2.57 -12.02 4.36
C TYR A 191 3.42 -12.78 3.33
N GLN A 192 4.42 -13.52 3.76
CA GLN A 192 5.24 -14.35 2.87
C GLN A 192 4.48 -15.56 2.32
N GLN A 193 3.51 -16.07 3.07
CA GLN A 193 2.66 -17.21 2.68
C GLN A 193 1.46 -16.83 1.79
N MET A 194 1.24 -15.56 1.49
CA MET A 194 0.16 -15.02 0.67
C MET A 194 0.14 -15.57 -0.77
#